data_08696c190395950bc8f0444d38c3db07
#
_entry.id   08696c190395950bc8f0444d38c3db07
#
_cell.length_a   1.000
_cell.length_b   1.000
_cell.length_c   1.000
_cell.angle_alpha   90.00
_cell.angle_beta   90.00
_cell.angle_gamma   90.00
#
_symmetry.space_group_name_H-M   'P 1'
#
loop_
_entity.id
_entity.type
_entity.pdbx_description
1 polymer ?
#
loop_
_entity_poly.entity_id
_entity_poly.type
_entity_poly.pdbx_seq_one_letter_code
_entity_poly.pdbx_strand_id
1 'polypeptide(L)'
;MWIDDVRPAPEGYVWCKSTLNALHTIYHNADEVEEIALDHDAGEYAHEGGDFIKVLEELERLCHSHNPLKRAYWLEHCINYRFSFHSMNPVGVANMRRIIERNGWKEIK
;
A
#
# COMPACT_ATOMS: atom_id res chain seq x y z
N MET A 1 -8.44 1.44 -3.38
CA MET A 1 -8.24 0.16 -2.67
C MET A 1 -8.37 0.37 -1.17
N TRP A 2 -8.94 -0.61 -0.50
CA TRP A 2 -9.11 -0.63 0.95
C TRP A 2 -8.42 -1.88 1.49
N ILE A 3 -7.35 -1.70 2.27
CA ILE A 3 -6.52 -2.80 2.78
C ILE A 3 -6.76 -2.91 4.27
N ASP A 4 -7.50 -3.96 4.66
CA ASP A 4 -7.91 -4.18 6.04
C ASP A 4 -8.33 -5.65 6.17
N ASP A 5 -7.93 -6.30 7.25
CA ASP A 5 -8.25 -7.71 7.49
C ASP A 5 -9.68 -7.92 8.01
N VAL A 6 -10.26 -6.91 8.65
CA VAL A 6 -11.54 -7.01 9.37
C VAL A 6 -12.59 -6.03 8.86
N ARG A 7 -12.23 -4.77 8.71
CA ARG A 7 -13.19 -3.71 8.36
C ARG A 7 -13.56 -3.78 6.89
N PRO A 8 -14.86 -3.94 6.55
CA PRO A 8 -15.28 -3.95 5.16
C PRO A 8 -14.96 -2.65 4.44
N ALA A 9 -14.62 -2.78 3.17
CA ALA A 9 -14.36 -1.63 2.33
C ALA A 9 -15.61 -0.75 2.17
N PRO A 10 -15.47 0.58 2.21
CA PRO A 10 -16.54 1.48 1.84
C PRO A 10 -16.98 1.24 0.39
N GLU A 11 -18.18 1.68 0.04
CA GLU A 11 -18.68 1.58 -1.33
C GLU A 11 -17.70 2.25 -2.30
N GLY A 12 -17.45 1.61 -3.41
CA GLY A 12 -16.53 2.10 -4.43
C GLY A 12 -15.08 1.68 -4.26
N TYR A 13 -14.74 1.05 -3.13
CA TYR A 13 -13.38 0.55 -2.88
C TYR A 13 -13.29 -0.95 -3.11
N VAL A 14 -12.17 -1.39 -3.67
CA VAL A 14 -11.83 -2.82 -3.74
C VAL A 14 -11.22 -3.22 -2.39
N TRP A 15 -11.78 -4.26 -1.78
CA TRP A 15 -11.35 -4.75 -0.47
C TRP A 15 -10.25 -5.81 -0.61
N CYS A 16 -9.09 -5.55 -0.02
CA CYS A 16 -7.97 -6.49 0.04
C CYS A 16 -7.70 -6.84 1.50
N LYS A 17 -7.76 -8.13 1.86
CA LYS A 17 -7.65 -8.56 3.24
C LYS A 17 -6.24 -8.95 3.67
N SER A 18 -5.34 -9.16 2.73
CA SER A 18 -3.95 -9.55 3.02
C SER A 18 -2.98 -8.71 2.19
N THR A 19 -1.72 -8.70 2.62
CA THR A 19 -0.65 -8.04 1.89
C THR A 19 -0.47 -8.66 0.50
N LEU A 20 -0.47 -9.99 0.39
CA LEU A 20 -0.34 -10.65 -0.92
C LEU A 20 -1.50 -10.30 -1.84
N ASN A 21 -2.72 -10.28 -1.33
CA ASN A 21 -3.90 -9.90 -2.12
C ASN A 21 -3.80 -8.45 -2.59
N ALA A 22 -3.38 -7.54 -1.72
CA ALA A 22 -3.20 -6.14 -2.07
C ALA A 22 -2.14 -5.95 -3.15
N LEU A 23 -0.98 -6.60 -3.00
CA LEU A 23 0.10 -6.51 -4.00
C LEU A 23 -0.31 -7.09 -5.34
N HIS A 24 -1.02 -8.23 -5.33
CA HIS A 24 -1.55 -8.83 -6.56
C HIS A 24 -2.48 -7.84 -7.29
N THR A 25 -3.37 -7.20 -6.54
CA THR A 25 -4.30 -6.21 -7.10
C THR A 25 -3.56 -5.02 -7.69
N ILE A 26 -2.55 -4.49 -6.98
CA ILE A 26 -1.75 -3.37 -7.47
C ILE A 26 -0.99 -3.76 -8.75
N TYR A 27 -0.36 -4.93 -8.78
CA TYR A 27 0.41 -5.37 -9.94
C TYR A 27 -0.45 -5.52 -11.19
N HIS A 28 -1.68 -6.00 -11.05
CA HIS A 28 -2.56 -6.22 -12.19
C HIS A 28 -3.34 -4.98 -12.60
N ASN A 29 -3.44 -3.96 -11.74
CA ASN A 29 -4.27 -2.78 -11.98
C ASN A 29 -3.52 -1.47 -11.67
N ALA A 30 -2.21 -1.46 -11.86
CA ALA A 30 -1.37 -0.32 -11.45
C ALA A 30 -1.85 1.02 -12.02
N ASP A 31 -2.32 1.03 -13.28
CA ASP A 31 -2.80 2.24 -13.94
C ASP A 31 -4.16 2.70 -13.42
N GLU A 32 -4.95 1.81 -12.84
CA GLU A 32 -6.30 2.08 -12.39
C GLU A 32 -6.38 2.45 -10.91
N VAL A 33 -5.32 2.15 -10.15
CA VAL A 33 -5.24 2.47 -8.73
C VAL A 33 -5.05 3.98 -8.57
N GLU A 34 -5.90 4.61 -7.76
CA GLU A 34 -5.80 6.03 -7.44
C GLU A 34 -5.48 6.25 -5.96
N GLU A 35 -6.17 5.52 -5.10
CA GLU A 35 -6.04 5.64 -3.65
C GLU A 35 -5.78 4.28 -3.01
N ILE A 36 -4.86 4.26 -2.06
CA ILE A 36 -4.55 3.08 -1.27
C ILE A 36 -4.76 3.45 0.20
N ALA A 37 -5.87 2.94 0.77
CA ALA A 37 -6.23 3.16 2.16
C ALA A 37 -5.82 1.93 2.97
N LEU A 38 -4.96 2.10 3.98
CA LEU A 38 -4.36 1.00 4.71
C LEU A 38 -4.67 1.03 6.20
N ASP A 39 -5.03 -0.15 6.74
CA ASP A 39 -4.79 -0.47 8.14
C ASP A 39 -3.31 -0.91 8.28
N HIS A 40 -2.83 -1.12 9.50
CA HIS A 40 -1.46 -1.60 9.73
C HIS A 40 -1.41 -3.11 9.97
N ASP A 41 -2.27 -3.61 10.87
CA ASP A 41 -2.19 -5.00 11.34
C ASP A 41 -3.03 -5.92 10.46
N ALA A 42 -2.38 -6.95 9.91
CA ALA A 42 -3.06 -7.93 9.06
C ALA A 42 -3.81 -9.02 9.85
N GLY A 43 -3.63 -9.08 11.17
CA GLY A 43 -4.34 -10.02 12.02
C GLY A 43 -4.17 -11.48 11.59
N GLU A 44 -5.30 -12.15 11.35
CA GLU A 44 -5.30 -13.55 10.91
C GLU A 44 -4.68 -13.74 9.52
N TYR A 45 -4.57 -12.69 8.73
CA TYR A 45 -3.99 -12.73 7.38
C TYR A 45 -2.49 -12.39 7.36
N ALA A 46 -1.85 -12.24 8.52
CA ALA A 46 -0.41 -11.95 8.58
C ALA A 46 0.45 -13.04 7.92
N HIS A 47 -0.03 -14.29 7.87
CA HIS A 47 0.65 -15.39 7.19
C HIS A 47 0.67 -15.23 5.66
N GLU A 48 -0.13 -14.31 5.11
CA GLU A 48 -0.20 -14.00 3.68
C GLU A 48 0.54 -12.70 3.39
N GLY A 49 1.81 -12.63 3.73
CA GLY A 49 2.69 -11.52 3.37
C GLY A 49 3.03 -10.55 4.50
N GLY A 50 2.55 -10.80 5.73
CA GLY A 50 2.84 -9.97 6.90
C GLY A 50 1.88 -8.80 7.06
N ASP A 51 2.23 -7.87 7.95
CA ASP A 51 1.44 -6.66 8.18
C ASP A 51 1.48 -5.72 6.98
N PHE A 52 0.51 -4.83 6.91
CA PHE A 52 0.28 -4.04 5.69
C PHE A 52 1.37 -3.01 5.36
N ILE A 53 2.26 -2.72 6.29
CA ILE A 53 3.47 -1.93 5.96
C ILE A 53 4.30 -2.60 4.86
N LYS A 54 4.19 -3.94 4.73
CA LYS A 54 4.89 -4.69 3.68
C LYS A 54 4.43 -4.29 2.28
N VAL A 55 3.21 -3.80 2.12
CA VAL A 55 2.73 -3.25 0.85
C VAL A 55 3.59 -2.05 0.45
N LEU A 56 3.80 -1.12 1.38
CA LEU A 56 4.60 0.07 1.14
C LEU A 56 6.07 -0.24 0.93
N GLU A 57 6.61 -1.17 1.72
CA GLU A 57 8.00 -1.60 1.58
C GLU A 57 8.24 -2.24 0.21
N GLU A 58 7.31 -3.04 -0.29
CA GLU A 58 7.41 -3.66 -1.61
C GLU A 58 7.32 -2.63 -2.73
N LEU A 59 6.40 -1.68 -2.63
CA LEU A 59 6.32 -0.60 -3.61
C LEU A 59 7.61 0.23 -3.63
N GLU A 60 8.19 0.50 -2.47
CA GLU A 60 9.48 1.19 -2.37
C GLU A 60 10.58 0.39 -3.05
N ARG A 61 10.63 -0.92 -2.79
CA ARG A 61 11.61 -1.82 -3.41
C ARG A 61 11.51 -1.78 -4.93
N LEU A 62 10.30 -1.78 -5.47
CA LEU A 62 10.06 -1.68 -6.91
C LEU A 62 10.54 -0.35 -7.49
N CYS A 63 10.36 0.74 -6.75
CA CYS A 63 10.84 2.06 -7.15
C CYS A 63 12.36 2.18 -7.16
N HIS A 64 13.06 1.25 -6.50
CA HIS A 64 14.52 1.18 -6.44
C HIS A 64 15.07 -0.02 -7.18
N SER A 65 14.29 -0.62 -8.08
CA SER A 65 14.69 -1.78 -8.87
C SER A 65 15.95 -1.49 -9.71
N HIS A 66 16.83 -2.49 -9.84
CA HIS A 66 17.99 -2.40 -10.71
C HIS A 66 17.62 -2.44 -12.21
N ASN A 67 16.42 -2.93 -12.53
CA ASN A 67 15.89 -2.87 -13.89
C ASN A 67 15.37 -1.46 -14.16
N PRO A 68 15.99 -0.67 -15.08
CA PRO A 68 15.62 0.72 -15.29
C PRO A 68 14.17 0.92 -15.76
N LEU A 69 13.65 0.00 -16.58
CA LEU A 69 12.28 0.10 -17.07
C LEU A 69 11.26 -0.16 -15.94
N LYS A 70 11.54 -1.17 -15.13
CA LYS A 70 10.70 -1.50 -13.97
C LYS A 70 10.73 -0.38 -12.94
N ARG A 71 11.90 0.16 -12.67
CA ARG A 71 12.06 1.30 -11.74
C ARG A 71 11.27 2.52 -12.21
N ALA A 72 11.41 2.91 -13.48
CA ALA A 72 10.71 4.05 -14.04
C ALA A 72 9.18 3.87 -13.99
N TYR A 73 8.70 2.68 -14.30
CA TYR A 73 7.29 2.33 -14.25
C TYR A 73 6.71 2.56 -12.84
N TRP A 74 7.36 2.02 -11.82
CA TRP A 74 6.85 2.12 -10.46
C TRP A 74 7.05 3.51 -9.84
N LEU A 75 8.12 4.21 -10.19
CA LEU A 75 8.29 5.61 -9.76
C LEU A 75 7.14 6.48 -10.27
N GLU A 76 6.77 6.33 -11.54
CA GLU A 76 5.69 7.08 -12.13
C GLU A 76 4.34 6.77 -11.47
N HIS A 77 4.06 5.49 -11.19
CA HIS A 77 2.81 5.11 -10.58
C HIS A 77 2.70 5.54 -9.12
N CYS A 78 3.72 5.23 -8.32
CA CYS A 78 3.68 5.53 -6.89
C CYS A 78 3.59 7.02 -6.58
N ILE A 79 4.21 7.88 -7.38
CA ILE A 79 4.14 9.34 -7.16
C ILE A 79 2.73 9.89 -7.41
N ASN A 80 1.93 9.15 -8.16
CA ASN A 80 0.55 9.55 -8.48
C ASN A 80 -0.49 8.91 -7.56
N TYR A 81 -0.12 7.87 -6.80
CA TYR A 81 -1.03 7.27 -5.83
C TYR A 81 -1.23 8.20 -4.63
N ARG A 82 -2.42 8.11 -4.03
CA ARG A 82 -2.74 8.81 -2.79
C ARG A 82 -2.92 7.76 -1.70
N PHE A 83 -2.22 7.94 -0.60
CA PHE A 83 -2.23 7.00 0.52
C PHE A 83 -2.99 7.58 1.69
N SER A 84 -3.77 6.75 2.37
CA SER A 84 -4.45 7.13 3.60
C SER A 84 -4.36 5.99 4.61
N PHE A 85 -4.44 6.34 5.90
CA PHE A 85 -4.35 5.38 6.98
C PHE A 85 -5.60 5.42 7.83
N HIS A 86 -6.18 4.27 8.12
CA HIS A 86 -7.35 4.14 8.97
C HIS A 86 -7.11 3.17 10.15
N SER A 87 -5.85 3.03 10.55
CA SER A 87 -5.42 2.12 11.61
C SER A 87 -5.56 2.75 12.99
N MET A 88 -5.84 1.90 13.99
CA MET A 88 -5.84 2.27 15.40
C MET A 88 -4.47 2.05 16.05
N ASN A 89 -3.44 1.74 15.25
CA ASN A 89 -2.07 1.53 15.73
C ASN A 89 -1.21 2.76 15.40
N PRO A 90 -1.03 3.72 16.34
CA PRO A 90 -0.30 4.95 16.04
C PRO A 90 1.18 4.73 15.72
N VAL A 91 1.81 3.73 16.32
CA VAL A 91 3.21 3.39 16.03
C VAL A 91 3.33 2.83 14.61
N GLY A 92 2.42 1.93 14.24
CA GLY A 92 2.37 1.36 12.90
C GLY A 92 2.13 2.43 11.83
N VAL A 93 1.19 3.35 12.08
CA VAL A 93 0.91 4.47 11.16
C VAL A 93 2.15 5.36 11.02
N ALA A 94 2.84 5.67 12.12
CA ALA A 94 4.06 6.49 12.07
C ALA A 94 5.14 5.82 11.21
N ASN A 95 5.30 4.50 11.32
CA ASN A 95 6.26 3.75 10.53
C ASN A 95 5.90 3.75 9.04
N MET A 96 4.64 3.58 8.71
CA MET A 96 4.15 3.64 7.33
C MET A 96 4.31 5.05 6.76
N ARG A 97 4.01 6.07 7.56
CA ARG A 97 4.14 7.48 7.14
C ARG A 97 5.58 7.84 6.80
N ARG A 98 6.57 7.28 7.50
CA ARG A 98 7.97 7.49 7.19
C ARG A 98 8.32 7.03 5.79
N ILE A 99 7.74 5.90 5.34
CA ILE A 99 7.97 5.42 3.98
C ILE A 99 7.36 6.38 2.97
N ILE A 100 6.14 6.85 3.24
CA ILE A 100 5.46 7.83 2.39
C ILE A 100 6.31 9.10 2.25
N GLU A 101 6.77 9.65 3.38
CA GLU A 101 7.52 10.90 3.40
C GLU A 101 8.88 10.80 2.71
N ARG A 102 9.65 9.74 2.99
CA ARG A 102 10.99 9.59 2.38
C ARG A 102 10.95 9.35 0.87
N ASN A 103 9.82 8.88 0.35
CA ASN A 103 9.65 8.66 -1.09
C ASN A 103 8.96 9.83 -1.79
N GLY A 104 8.52 10.83 -1.06
CA GLY A 104 7.79 11.96 -1.63
C GLY A 104 6.40 11.60 -2.13
N TRP A 105 5.82 10.52 -1.62
CA TRP A 105 4.46 10.09 -1.97
C TRP A 105 3.42 10.95 -1.26
N LYS A 106 2.19 10.94 -1.78
CA LYS A 106 1.10 11.79 -1.26
C LYS A 106 0.27 11.07 -0.21
N GLU A 107 0.12 11.69 0.94
CA GLU A 107 -0.82 11.21 1.98
C GLU A 107 -2.04 12.11 2.00
N ILE A 108 -3.23 11.49 2.03
CA ILE A 108 -4.50 12.17 2.24
C ILE A 108 -4.79 12.18 3.74
N LYS A 109 -5.02 13.36 4.29
CA LYS A 109 -5.30 13.51 5.73
C LYS A 109 -6.74 13.92 6.00
#